data_d4e72df6bd8d77ffcd7dafb59ea9b055
#
_entry.id   d4e72df6bd8d77ffcd7dafb59ea9b055
#
_cell.length_a   1.000
_cell.length_b   1.000
_cell.length_c   1.000
_cell.angle_alpha   90.00
_cell.angle_beta   90.00
_cell.angle_gamma   90.00
#
_symmetry.space_group_name_H-M   'P 1'
#
loop_
_entity.id
_entity.type
_entity.pdbx_description
1 polymer ?
#
loop_
_entity_poly.entity_id
_entity_poly.type
_entity_poly.pdbx_seq_one_letter_code
_entity_poly.pdbx_strand_id
1 'polypeptide(L)'
;MDHAKRARAADRDVADEPRTGSPHYRRARQDRGAETRAQLIEAALDVFGRLGYEGATTREIAKAANANLAAIVYHFGSKEALHIAVAEHVVASILAKVGPTLVAANEPAATASPEAAHAMLHRMIDTLVEVILGSAEAERWARFIVREQLQPTAAFEVIYGFMGRAVATSTKLLATFLGRNEDETVRLRAVTIMGQVMVFRIAQAAVLRRMEWTAIGERERNAIKAVVHQNVDAILEGAKS
;
A
#
# COMPACT_ATOMS: atom_id res chain seq x y z
N MET A 1 67.13 59.50 -17.74
CA MET A 1 66.93 59.90 -16.34
C MET A 1 65.48 59.61 -16.04
N ASP A 2 65.15 58.52 -15.77
CA ASP A 2 65.14 57.46 -14.80
C ASP A 2 64.37 57.91 -13.56
N HIS A 3 63.11 57.45 -13.47
CA HIS A 3 62.32 57.21 -12.27
C HIS A 3 60.84 56.95 -12.65
N ALA A 4 60.58 55.72 -13.12
CA ALA A 4 59.18 55.23 -13.11
C ALA A 4 59.19 53.72 -13.32
N LYS A 5 59.62 52.98 -12.31
CA LYS A 5 59.48 51.54 -12.26
C LYS A 5 59.47 51.10 -10.79
N ARG A 6 58.29 51.15 -10.16
CA ARG A 6 57.96 50.32 -8.97
C ARG A 6 56.54 50.64 -8.55
N ALA A 7 55.55 49.86 -9.02
CA ALA A 7 54.32 49.56 -8.31
C ALA A 7 53.42 48.70 -9.20
N ARG A 8 53.63 47.38 -9.24
CA ARG A 8 52.64 46.37 -9.65
C ARG A 8 53.12 45.00 -9.23
N ALA A 9 52.89 44.66 -7.99
CA ALA A 9 52.88 43.24 -7.54
C ALA A 9 52.31 43.18 -6.13
N ALA A 10 51.01 43.13 -5.99
CA ALA A 10 50.30 42.59 -4.82
C ALA A 10 48.82 42.62 -5.12
N ASP A 11 48.33 41.64 -5.86
CA ASP A 11 46.94 41.22 -5.74
C ASP A 11 46.77 39.87 -6.49
N ARG A 12 47.10 38.80 -5.86
CA ARG A 12 46.72 37.46 -6.24
C ARG A 12 46.90 36.55 -5.05
N ASP A 13 45.94 36.52 -4.16
CA ASP A 13 45.60 35.33 -3.35
C ASP A 13 44.22 35.56 -2.73
N VAL A 14 43.19 35.46 -3.58
CA VAL A 14 41.85 35.18 -3.07
C VAL A 14 41.70 33.68 -3.17
N ALA A 15 41.98 33.02 -2.04
CA ALA A 15 41.71 31.61 -1.84
C ALA A 15 40.26 31.32 -2.22
N ASP A 16 40.09 30.41 -3.18
CA ASP A 16 38.80 29.83 -3.59
C ASP A 16 38.29 28.97 -2.43
N GLU A 17 37.54 29.59 -1.50
CA GLU A 17 36.81 28.86 -0.47
C GLU A 17 35.82 27.93 -1.14
N PRO A 18 35.74 26.62 -0.78
CA PRO A 18 34.76 25.71 -1.36
C PRO A 18 33.38 26.21 -1.03
N ARG A 19 32.64 26.65 -2.04
CA ARG A 19 31.24 27.08 -1.95
C ARG A 19 30.40 25.92 -1.39
N THR A 20 30.25 25.86 -0.09
CA THR A 20 29.28 25.01 0.61
C THR A 20 27.90 25.39 0.04
N GLY A 21 27.31 24.45 -0.76
CA GLY A 21 26.12 24.70 -1.53
C GLY A 21 25.02 25.39 -0.72
N SER A 22 24.42 26.43 -1.30
CA SER A 22 23.36 27.19 -0.64
C SER A 22 22.22 26.29 -0.14
N PRO A 23 21.46 26.67 0.89
CA PRO A 23 20.30 25.90 1.40
C PRO A 23 19.34 25.51 0.29
N HIS A 24 19.12 26.34 -0.74
CA HIS A 24 18.34 26.04 -1.92
C HIS A 24 18.88 24.89 -2.78
N TYR A 25 20.20 24.80 -2.94
CA TYR A 25 20.83 23.71 -3.70
C TYR A 25 20.73 22.37 -2.98
N ARG A 26 20.90 22.36 -1.65
CA ARG A 26 20.70 21.15 -0.83
C ARG A 26 19.27 20.67 -0.87
N ARG A 27 18.27 21.57 -0.77
CA ARG A 27 16.85 21.26 -0.86
C ARG A 27 16.49 20.70 -2.23
N ALA A 28 16.89 21.34 -3.32
CA ALA A 28 16.66 20.87 -4.69
C ALA A 28 17.33 19.50 -4.99
N ARG A 29 18.44 19.18 -4.32
CA ARG A 29 19.09 17.86 -4.43
C ARG A 29 18.34 16.79 -3.62
N GLN A 30 17.83 17.13 -2.44
CA GLN A 30 17.01 16.25 -1.62
C GLN A 30 15.67 15.96 -2.31
N ASP A 31 15.01 16.97 -2.88
CA ASP A 31 13.74 16.84 -3.60
C ASP A 31 13.90 15.91 -4.82
N ARG A 32 14.94 16.06 -5.63
CA ARG A 32 15.25 15.17 -6.75
C ARG A 32 15.57 13.75 -6.31
N GLY A 33 16.24 13.58 -5.18
CA GLY A 33 16.52 12.26 -4.61
C GLY A 33 15.25 11.55 -4.14
N ALA A 34 14.33 12.27 -3.48
CA ALA A 34 13.04 11.75 -3.06
C ALA A 34 12.15 11.36 -4.26
N GLU A 35 12.14 12.19 -5.30
CA GLU A 35 11.41 11.92 -6.55
C GLU A 35 11.94 10.66 -7.25
N THR A 36 13.25 10.52 -7.40
CA THR A 36 13.87 9.32 -7.99
C THR A 36 13.55 8.07 -7.17
N ARG A 37 13.57 8.16 -5.83
CA ARG A 37 13.20 7.05 -4.95
C ARG A 37 11.76 6.63 -5.14
N ALA A 38 10.82 7.58 -5.25
CA ALA A 38 9.40 7.32 -5.50
C ALA A 38 9.19 6.66 -6.87
N GLN A 39 9.82 7.17 -7.94
CA GLN A 39 9.76 6.59 -9.28
C GLN A 39 10.26 5.14 -9.30
N LEU A 40 11.34 4.83 -8.56
CA LEU A 40 11.86 3.47 -8.44
C LEU A 40 10.89 2.53 -7.73
N ILE A 41 10.21 2.99 -6.67
CA ILE A 41 9.19 2.19 -5.97
C ILE A 41 8.00 1.90 -6.89
N GLU A 42 7.49 2.90 -7.60
CA GLU A 42 6.37 2.75 -8.53
C GLU A 42 6.68 1.77 -9.67
N ALA A 43 7.86 1.91 -10.29
CA ALA A 43 8.30 1.00 -11.32
C ALA A 43 8.52 -0.43 -10.79
N ALA A 44 9.10 -0.55 -9.58
CA ALA A 44 9.33 -1.83 -8.94
C ALA A 44 8.02 -2.54 -8.59
N LEU A 45 6.99 -1.81 -8.11
CA LEU A 45 5.66 -2.34 -7.85
C LEU A 45 5.08 -3.02 -9.10
N ASP A 46 5.18 -2.38 -10.26
CA ASP A 46 4.69 -2.96 -11.52
C ASP A 46 5.50 -4.17 -11.97
N VAL A 47 6.83 -4.08 -11.88
CA VAL A 47 7.71 -5.17 -12.31
C VAL A 47 7.56 -6.38 -11.40
N PHE A 48 7.58 -6.20 -10.08
CA PHE A 48 7.38 -7.29 -9.13
C PHE A 48 5.97 -7.89 -9.22
N GLY A 49 4.94 -7.06 -9.39
CA GLY A 49 3.57 -7.54 -9.57
C GLY A 49 3.38 -8.42 -10.82
N ARG A 50 4.11 -8.13 -11.91
CA ARG A 50 4.05 -8.91 -13.15
C ARG A 50 4.93 -10.16 -13.12
N LEU A 51 6.18 -10.01 -12.70
CA LEU A 51 7.22 -11.05 -12.84
C LEU A 51 7.47 -11.83 -11.54
N GLY A 52 6.99 -11.36 -10.40
CA GLY A 52 7.34 -11.87 -9.08
C GLY A 52 8.74 -11.41 -8.65
N TYR A 53 9.13 -11.76 -7.42
CA TYR A 53 10.44 -11.38 -6.89
C TYR A 53 11.59 -12.02 -7.69
N GLU A 54 11.53 -13.33 -7.94
CA GLU A 54 12.61 -14.04 -8.62
C GLU A 54 12.77 -13.62 -10.10
N GLY A 55 11.65 -13.45 -10.81
CA GLY A 55 11.66 -13.09 -12.23
C GLY A 55 12.04 -11.64 -12.52
N ALA A 56 11.92 -10.73 -11.55
CA ALA A 56 12.25 -9.31 -11.71
C ALA A 56 13.76 -9.07 -11.61
N THR A 57 14.31 -8.22 -12.46
CA THR A 57 15.71 -7.78 -12.38
C THR A 57 15.81 -6.30 -12.04
N THR A 58 16.88 -5.90 -11.32
CA THR A 58 17.16 -4.49 -11.03
C THR A 58 17.37 -3.66 -12.31
N ARG A 59 17.83 -4.26 -13.40
CA ARG A 59 17.96 -3.60 -14.72
C ARG A 59 16.59 -3.25 -15.30
N GLU A 60 15.64 -4.18 -15.25
CA GLU A 60 14.27 -3.93 -15.73
C GLU A 60 13.59 -2.83 -14.92
N ILE A 61 13.76 -2.87 -13.58
CA ILE A 61 13.20 -1.85 -12.69
C ILE A 61 13.82 -0.47 -12.99
N ALA A 62 15.15 -0.37 -13.08
CA ALA A 62 15.83 0.89 -13.40
C ALA A 62 15.39 1.44 -14.76
N LYS A 63 15.27 0.56 -15.79
CA LYS A 63 14.77 0.92 -17.12
C LYS A 63 13.32 1.43 -17.05
N ALA A 64 12.44 0.73 -16.33
CA ALA A 64 11.04 1.12 -16.17
C ALA A 64 10.89 2.46 -15.43
N ALA A 65 11.75 2.73 -14.45
CA ALA A 65 11.80 3.99 -13.71
C ALA A 65 12.50 5.13 -14.46
N ASN A 66 13.05 4.89 -15.67
CA ASN A 66 13.93 5.83 -16.37
C ASN A 66 15.08 6.34 -15.46
N ALA A 67 15.64 5.45 -14.65
CA ALA A 67 16.69 5.75 -13.67
C ALA A 67 17.98 4.96 -13.98
N ASN A 68 19.09 5.43 -13.42
CA ASN A 68 20.35 4.69 -13.48
C ASN A 68 20.30 3.49 -12.52
N LEU A 69 20.84 2.35 -12.94
CA LEU A 69 20.96 1.15 -12.09
C LEU A 69 21.62 1.44 -10.74
N ALA A 70 22.63 2.32 -10.70
CA ALA A 70 23.29 2.74 -9.45
C ALA A 70 22.33 3.43 -8.47
N ALA A 71 21.22 4.02 -8.94
CA ALA A 71 20.22 4.66 -8.09
C ALA A 71 19.52 3.63 -7.17
N ILE A 72 19.30 2.39 -7.63
CA ILE A 72 18.73 1.33 -6.79
C ILE A 72 19.65 1.02 -5.62
N VAL A 73 20.96 0.84 -5.90
CA VAL A 73 21.94 0.59 -4.85
C VAL A 73 22.05 1.78 -3.90
N TYR A 74 22.05 2.99 -4.42
CA TYR A 74 22.13 4.23 -3.64
C TYR A 74 20.94 4.41 -2.69
N HIS A 75 19.69 4.18 -3.17
CA HIS A 75 18.49 4.44 -2.40
C HIS A 75 18.03 3.27 -1.53
N PHE A 76 18.35 2.04 -1.92
CA PHE A 76 17.82 0.83 -1.26
C PHE A 76 18.90 -0.17 -0.85
N GLY A 77 20.09 -0.10 -1.41
CA GLY A 77 21.18 -1.05 -1.14
C GLY A 77 21.05 -2.36 -1.92
N SER A 78 19.87 -2.99 -1.94
CA SER A 78 19.65 -4.28 -2.57
C SER A 78 18.27 -4.38 -3.27
N LYS A 79 18.08 -5.42 -4.11
CA LYS A 79 16.79 -5.79 -4.70
C LYS A 79 15.77 -6.15 -3.60
N GLU A 80 16.21 -6.86 -2.57
CA GLU A 80 15.38 -7.27 -1.45
C GLU A 80 14.88 -6.06 -0.66
N ALA A 81 15.77 -5.13 -0.31
CA ALA A 81 15.39 -3.91 0.41
C ALA A 81 14.44 -3.03 -0.43
N LEU A 82 14.62 -2.96 -1.76
CA LEU A 82 13.66 -2.32 -2.65
C LEU A 82 12.31 -3.03 -2.64
N HIS A 83 12.29 -4.37 -2.62
CA HIS A 83 11.07 -5.16 -2.59
C HIS A 83 10.29 -4.95 -1.28
N ILE A 84 10.98 -4.91 -0.14
CA ILE A 84 10.40 -4.56 1.16
C ILE A 84 9.85 -3.12 1.13
N ALA A 85 10.59 -2.16 0.58
CA ALA A 85 10.14 -0.78 0.45
C ALA A 85 8.88 -0.65 -0.43
N VAL A 86 8.71 -1.51 -1.44
CA VAL A 86 7.45 -1.60 -2.22
C VAL A 86 6.30 -2.09 -1.34
N ALA A 87 6.51 -3.12 -0.53
CA ALA A 87 5.48 -3.59 0.41
C ALA A 87 5.07 -2.52 1.42
N GLU A 88 6.05 -1.80 1.99
CA GLU A 88 5.81 -0.67 2.90
C GLU A 88 5.01 0.43 2.22
N HIS A 89 5.35 0.78 0.97
CA HIS A 89 4.63 1.78 0.17
C HIS A 89 3.18 1.35 -0.09
N VAL A 90 2.95 0.11 -0.48
CA VAL A 90 1.60 -0.45 -0.70
C VAL A 90 0.78 -0.41 0.58
N VAL A 91 1.34 -0.87 1.70
CA VAL A 91 0.67 -0.85 3.00
C VAL A 91 0.37 0.58 3.44
N ALA A 92 1.31 1.51 3.30
CA ALA A 92 1.09 2.92 3.64
C ALA A 92 -0.02 3.55 2.80
N SER A 93 -0.06 3.26 1.50
CA SER A 93 -1.09 3.75 0.57
C SER A 93 -2.48 3.21 0.91
N ILE A 94 -2.58 1.93 1.28
CA ILE A 94 -3.83 1.31 1.74
C ILE A 94 -4.24 1.92 3.08
N LEU A 95 -3.32 2.03 4.04
CA LEU A 95 -3.58 2.61 5.37
C LEU A 95 -4.07 4.06 5.29
N ALA A 96 -3.59 4.85 4.34
CA ALA A 96 -4.09 6.21 4.13
C ALA A 96 -5.60 6.22 3.80
N LYS A 97 -6.12 5.16 3.18
CA LYS A 97 -7.54 5.02 2.79
C LYS A 97 -8.38 4.33 3.86
N VAL A 98 -7.88 3.23 4.46
CA VAL A 98 -8.65 2.44 5.46
C VAL A 98 -8.42 2.91 6.89
N GLY A 99 -7.36 3.67 7.15
CA GLY A 99 -6.95 4.07 8.50
C GLY A 99 -8.05 4.70 9.35
N PRO A 100 -8.80 5.69 8.84
CA PRO A 100 -9.91 6.29 9.60
C PRO A 100 -10.94 5.25 10.05
N THR A 101 -11.31 4.30 9.17
CA THR A 101 -12.26 3.22 9.51
C THR A 101 -11.66 2.24 10.52
N LEU A 102 -10.37 1.87 10.38
CA LEU A 102 -9.70 0.99 11.34
C LEU A 102 -9.54 1.64 12.72
N VAL A 103 -9.26 2.92 12.78
CA VAL A 103 -9.23 3.67 14.05
C VAL A 103 -10.60 3.63 14.71
N ALA A 104 -11.66 4.01 13.98
CA ALA A 104 -13.02 3.99 14.50
C ALA A 104 -13.46 2.57 14.94
N ALA A 105 -13.04 1.53 14.24
CA ALA A 105 -13.37 0.14 14.57
C ALA A 105 -12.67 -0.36 15.85
N ASN A 106 -11.60 0.30 16.31
CA ASN A 106 -10.90 -0.03 17.54
C ASN A 106 -11.33 0.85 18.74
N GLU A 107 -12.17 1.88 18.50
CA GLU A 107 -12.72 2.68 19.58
C GLU A 107 -13.72 1.86 20.43
N PRO A 108 -13.86 2.14 21.75
CA PRO A 108 -14.81 1.45 22.61
C PRO A 108 -16.25 1.50 22.10
N ALA A 109 -16.65 2.57 21.44
CA ALA A 109 -17.98 2.73 20.86
C ALA A 109 -18.32 1.65 19.81
N ALA A 110 -17.32 1.14 19.06
CA ALA A 110 -17.53 0.11 18.04
C ALA A 110 -17.93 -1.27 18.63
N THR A 111 -17.60 -1.50 19.89
CA THR A 111 -17.91 -2.75 20.63
C THR A 111 -18.82 -2.51 21.82
N ALA A 112 -19.49 -1.35 21.89
CA ALA A 112 -20.40 -1.00 22.99
C ALA A 112 -21.69 -1.84 23.00
N SER A 113 -22.12 -2.33 21.82
CA SER A 113 -23.27 -3.23 21.70
C SER A 113 -23.11 -4.12 20.45
N PRO A 114 -23.88 -5.23 20.34
CA PRO A 114 -23.95 -6.03 19.11
C PRO A 114 -24.31 -5.19 17.86
N GLU A 115 -25.23 -4.25 17.98
CA GLU A 115 -25.68 -3.38 16.88
C GLU A 115 -24.57 -2.43 16.43
N ALA A 116 -23.80 -1.87 17.37
CA ALA A 116 -22.64 -1.03 17.08
C ALA A 116 -21.55 -1.83 16.35
N ALA A 117 -21.27 -3.04 16.79
CA ALA A 117 -20.31 -3.94 16.17
C ALA A 117 -20.74 -4.33 14.74
N HIS A 118 -22.02 -4.63 14.53
CA HIS A 118 -22.61 -4.94 13.23
C HIS A 118 -22.47 -3.76 12.26
N ALA A 119 -22.91 -2.57 12.68
CA ALA A 119 -22.78 -1.35 11.87
C ALA A 119 -21.32 -1.06 11.49
N MET A 120 -20.38 -1.32 12.39
CA MET A 120 -18.96 -1.13 12.11
C MET A 120 -18.41 -2.18 11.13
N LEU A 121 -18.84 -3.44 11.20
CA LEU A 121 -18.49 -4.46 10.21
C LEU A 121 -18.94 -4.07 8.80
N HIS A 122 -20.17 -3.59 8.65
CA HIS A 122 -20.67 -3.08 7.37
C HIS A 122 -19.83 -1.91 6.84
N ARG A 123 -19.47 -0.96 7.71
CA ARG A 123 -18.60 0.16 7.34
C ARG A 123 -17.20 -0.31 6.91
N MET A 124 -16.64 -1.32 7.58
CA MET A 124 -15.37 -1.90 7.16
C MET A 124 -15.45 -2.56 5.79
N ILE A 125 -16.56 -3.27 5.50
CA ILE A 125 -16.83 -3.87 4.18
C ILE A 125 -16.92 -2.79 3.11
N ASP A 126 -17.68 -1.74 3.34
CA ASP A 126 -17.81 -0.61 2.40
C ASP A 126 -16.45 0.01 2.08
N THR A 127 -15.64 0.26 3.10
CA THR A 127 -14.30 0.80 2.95
C THR A 127 -13.41 -0.16 2.16
N LEU A 128 -13.50 -1.46 2.43
CA LEU A 128 -12.73 -2.48 1.73
C LEU A 128 -13.09 -2.55 0.24
N VAL A 129 -14.39 -2.51 -0.09
CA VAL A 129 -14.87 -2.48 -1.48
C VAL A 129 -14.32 -1.25 -2.22
N GLU A 130 -14.39 -0.05 -1.61
CA GLU A 130 -13.86 1.16 -2.24
C GLU A 130 -12.35 1.10 -2.44
N VAL A 131 -11.60 0.59 -1.47
CA VAL A 131 -10.13 0.51 -1.57
C VAL A 131 -9.69 -0.53 -2.58
N ILE A 132 -10.33 -1.71 -2.60
CA ILE A 132 -9.92 -2.83 -3.47
C ILE A 132 -10.39 -2.65 -4.90
N LEU A 133 -11.58 -2.08 -5.11
CA LEU A 133 -12.22 -2.01 -6.44
C LEU A 133 -12.27 -0.59 -7.02
N GLY A 134 -11.95 0.43 -6.23
CA GLY A 134 -12.19 1.82 -6.57
C GLY A 134 -11.15 2.48 -7.49
N SER A 135 -10.01 1.84 -7.78
CA SER A 135 -8.95 2.49 -8.57
C SER A 135 -8.05 1.52 -9.34
N ALA A 136 -7.42 2.01 -10.42
CA ALA A 136 -6.38 1.28 -11.13
C ALA A 136 -5.13 1.03 -10.26
N GLU A 137 -4.84 1.91 -9.32
CA GLU A 137 -3.77 1.76 -8.34
C GLU A 137 -3.99 0.52 -7.46
N ALA A 138 -5.24 0.28 -7.04
CA ALA A 138 -5.61 -0.91 -6.28
C ALA A 138 -5.36 -2.22 -7.06
N GLU A 139 -5.46 -2.19 -8.38
CA GLU A 139 -5.11 -3.35 -9.22
C GLU A 139 -3.62 -3.68 -9.17
N ARG A 140 -2.76 -2.66 -9.15
CA ARG A 140 -1.30 -2.82 -9.03
C ARG A 140 -0.93 -3.41 -7.66
N TRP A 141 -1.54 -2.88 -6.59
CA TRP A 141 -1.35 -3.40 -5.22
C TRP A 141 -1.81 -4.85 -5.10
N ALA A 142 -2.99 -5.17 -5.63
CA ALA A 142 -3.53 -6.52 -5.57
C ALA A 142 -2.63 -7.53 -6.29
N ARG A 143 -2.07 -7.19 -7.46
CA ARG A 143 -1.12 -8.06 -8.17
C ARG A 143 0.12 -8.35 -7.32
N PHE A 144 0.69 -7.34 -6.68
CA PHE A 144 1.83 -7.49 -5.79
C PHE A 144 1.48 -8.35 -4.56
N ILE A 145 0.38 -8.03 -3.87
CA ILE A 145 -0.07 -8.75 -2.68
C ILE A 145 -0.37 -10.23 -3.00
N VAL A 146 -1.06 -10.51 -4.10
CA VAL A 146 -1.37 -11.90 -4.50
C VAL A 146 -0.09 -12.69 -4.80
N ARG A 147 0.94 -12.07 -5.40
CA ARG A 147 2.24 -12.71 -5.59
C ARG A 147 2.87 -13.10 -4.26
N GLU A 148 2.87 -12.21 -3.29
CA GLU A 148 3.39 -12.48 -1.95
C GLU A 148 2.59 -13.56 -1.20
N GLN A 149 1.29 -13.69 -1.44
CA GLN A 149 0.49 -14.80 -0.88
C GLN A 149 0.86 -16.16 -1.49
N LEU A 150 1.21 -16.20 -2.77
CA LEU A 150 1.55 -17.43 -3.48
C LEU A 150 3.01 -17.85 -3.30
N GLN A 151 3.91 -16.90 -3.17
CA GLN A 151 5.36 -17.09 -3.04
C GLN A 151 5.91 -16.09 -2.02
N PRO A 152 5.72 -16.35 -0.71
CA PRO A 152 6.11 -15.42 0.35
C PRO A 152 7.62 -15.13 0.33
N THR A 153 7.96 -13.84 0.44
CA THR A 153 9.32 -13.33 0.64
C THR A 153 9.41 -12.55 1.95
N ALA A 154 10.52 -11.86 2.22
CA ALA A 154 10.62 -10.95 3.37
C ALA A 154 9.59 -9.81 3.33
N ALA A 155 9.09 -9.41 2.14
CA ALA A 155 8.03 -8.41 1.98
C ALA A 155 6.65 -8.89 2.48
N PHE A 156 6.43 -10.22 2.52
CA PHE A 156 5.19 -10.80 3.03
C PHE A 156 4.92 -10.41 4.49
N GLU A 157 5.94 -10.35 5.33
CA GLU A 157 5.78 -9.99 6.74
C GLU A 157 5.22 -8.58 6.93
N VAL A 158 5.59 -7.64 6.08
CA VAL A 158 5.05 -6.26 6.07
C VAL A 158 3.56 -6.28 5.73
N ILE A 159 3.18 -7.03 4.68
CA ILE A 159 1.79 -7.17 4.23
C ILE A 159 0.96 -7.90 5.29
N TYR A 160 1.49 -9.01 5.82
CA TYR A 160 0.82 -9.82 6.85
C TYR A 160 0.58 -9.02 8.13
N GLY A 161 1.54 -8.23 8.58
CA GLY A 161 1.38 -7.36 9.74
C GLY A 161 0.23 -6.36 9.60
N PHE A 162 -0.06 -5.87 8.39
CA PHE A 162 -1.24 -5.05 8.12
C PHE A 162 -2.53 -5.88 8.05
N MET A 163 -2.55 -6.94 7.25
CA MET A 163 -3.73 -7.78 7.05
C MET A 163 -4.16 -8.45 8.37
N GLY A 164 -3.21 -8.93 9.17
CA GLY A 164 -3.46 -9.55 10.47
C GLY A 164 -4.18 -8.60 11.44
N ARG A 165 -3.81 -7.32 11.46
CA ARG A 165 -4.52 -6.31 12.27
C ARG A 165 -5.97 -6.09 11.80
N ALA A 166 -6.21 -6.02 10.49
CA ALA A 166 -7.55 -5.88 9.95
C ALA A 166 -8.44 -7.10 10.29
N VAL A 167 -7.89 -8.32 10.17
CA VAL A 167 -8.59 -9.55 10.56
C VAL A 167 -8.85 -9.59 12.07
N ALA A 168 -7.89 -9.22 12.92
CA ALA A 168 -8.06 -9.17 14.36
C ALA A 168 -9.17 -8.19 14.77
N THR A 169 -9.21 -7.00 14.18
CA THR A 169 -10.28 -6.00 14.41
C THR A 169 -11.65 -6.56 13.99
N SER A 170 -11.76 -7.20 12.83
CA SER A 170 -12.99 -7.84 12.36
C SER A 170 -13.42 -8.99 13.27
N THR A 171 -12.47 -9.80 13.77
CA THR A 171 -12.72 -10.89 14.71
C THR A 171 -13.33 -10.36 16.03
N LYS A 172 -12.76 -9.27 16.57
CA LYS A 172 -13.27 -8.64 17.79
C LYS A 172 -14.72 -8.13 17.61
N LEU A 173 -15.01 -7.47 16.51
CA LEU A 173 -16.37 -6.99 16.19
C LEU A 173 -17.35 -8.16 16.04
N LEU A 174 -16.94 -9.22 15.34
CA LEU A 174 -17.74 -10.44 15.21
C LEU A 174 -18.02 -11.13 16.56
N ALA A 175 -16.99 -11.25 17.41
CA ALA A 175 -17.14 -11.81 18.76
C ALA A 175 -18.14 -11.00 19.58
N THR A 176 -18.05 -9.66 19.53
CA THR A 176 -19.01 -8.76 20.19
C THR A 176 -20.42 -8.95 19.69
N PHE A 177 -20.62 -8.98 18.36
CA PHE A 177 -21.94 -9.18 17.77
C PHE A 177 -22.58 -10.52 18.15
N LEU A 178 -21.77 -11.60 18.18
CA LEU A 178 -22.22 -12.95 18.50
C LEU A 178 -22.33 -13.23 20.01
N GLY A 179 -21.89 -12.31 20.86
CA GLY A 179 -21.82 -12.54 22.31
C GLY A 179 -20.90 -13.71 22.69
N ARG A 180 -19.82 -13.95 21.93
CA ARG A 180 -18.90 -15.09 22.06
C ARG A 180 -17.47 -14.63 22.25
N ASN A 181 -16.60 -15.55 22.69
CA ASN A 181 -15.16 -15.32 22.70
C ASN A 181 -14.57 -15.39 21.28
N GLU A 182 -13.40 -14.81 21.11
CA GLU A 182 -12.60 -14.85 19.87
C GLU A 182 -11.98 -16.25 19.69
N ASP A 183 -12.79 -17.25 19.31
CA ASP A 183 -12.35 -18.61 19.00
C ASP A 183 -11.93 -18.78 17.53
N GLU A 184 -11.49 -19.97 17.15
CA GLU A 184 -11.09 -20.32 15.79
C GLU A 184 -12.22 -20.11 14.79
N THR A 185 -13.45 -20.47 15.14
CA THR A 185 -14.62 -20.31 14.27
C THR A 185 -14.92 -18.85 13.98
N VAL A 186 -14.83 -17.96 14.99
CA VAL A 186 -15.00 -16.52 14.81
C VAL A 186 -13.90 -15.95 13.91
N ARG A 187 -12.64 -16.38 14.09
CA ARG A 187 -11.53 -15.97 13.19
C ARG A 187 -11.74 -16.45 11.76
N LEU A 188 -12.16 -17.69 11.54
CA LEU A 188 -12.48 -18.20 10.20
C LEU A 188 -13.61 -17.39 9.54
N ARG A 189 -14.65 -17.03 10.28
CA ARG A 189 -15.72 -16.15 9.79
C ARG A 189 -15.20 -14.77 9.39
N ALA A 190 -14.34 -14.16 10.20
CA ALA A 190 -13.70 -12.88 9.86
C ALA A 190 -12.93 -12.97 8.53
N VAL A 191 -12.13 -14.01 8.35
CA VAL A 191 -11.37 -14.26 7.12
C VAL A 191 -12.31 -14.47 5.93
N THR A 192 -13.39 -15.26 6.07
CA THR A 192 -14.33 -15.51 4.97
C THR A 192 -15.12 -14.27 4.58
N ILE A 193 -15.54 -13.44 5.53
CA ILE A 193 -16.23 -12.17 5.27
C ILE A 193 -15.32 -11.23 4.47
N MET A 194 -14.07 -11.06 4.91
CA MET A 194 -13.09 -10.23 4.20
C MET A 194 -12.78 -10.79 2.80
N GLY A 195 -12.72 -12.12 2.66
CA GLY A 195 -12.46 -12.83 1.40
C GLY A 195 -13.54 -12.62 0.34
N GLN A 196 -14.80 -12.37 0.73
CA GLN A 196 -15.90 -12.14 -0.20
C GLN A 196 -15.64 -10.93 -1.12
N VAL A 197 -14.98 -9.89 -0.62
CA VAL A 197 -14.65 -8.71 -1.44
C VAL A 197 -13.46 -9.01 -2.37
N MET A 198 -12.50 -9.82 -1.90
CA MET A 198 -11.29 -10.12 -2.66
C MET A 198 -11.56 -10.86 -3.96
N VAL A 199 -12.61 -11.71 -4.03
CA VAL A 199 -12.95 -12.47 -5.24
C VAL A 199 -13.23 -11.55 -6.43
N PHE A 200 -13.87 -10.40 -6.21
CA PHE A 200 -14.19 -9.43 -7.26
C PHE A 200 -12.93 -8.78 -7.86
N ARG A 201 -11.82 -8.76 -7.15
CA ARG A 201 -10.53 -8.30 -7.66
C ARG A 201 -9.74 -9.43 -8.30
N ILE A 202 -9.62 -10.58 -7.62
CA ILE A 202 -8.77 -11.69 -8.08
C ILE A 202 -9.37 -12.34 -9.33
N ALA A 203 -10.70 -12.55 -9.35
CA ALA A 203 -11.43 -13.13 -10.48
C ALA A 203 -12.11 -12.07 -11.36
N GLN A 204 -11.63 -10.84 -11.38
CA GLN A 204 -12.29 -9.70 -12.04
C GLN A 204 -12.69 -9.98 -13.48
N ALA A 205 -11.81 -10.59 -14.28
CA ALA A 205 -12.10 -10.90 -15.69
C ALA A 205 -13.31 -11.84 -15.84
N ALA A 206 -13.41 -12.86 -14.98
CA ALA A 206 -14.54 -13.80 -14.98
C ALA A 206 -15.83 -13.11 -14.50
N VAL A 207 -15.74 -12.26 -13.47
CA VAL A 207 -16.89 -11.48 -12.96
C VAL A 207 -17.41 -10.54 -14.04
N LEU A 208 -16.56 -9.72 -14.65
CA LEU A 208 -16.95 -8.79 -15.72
C LEU A 208 -17.65 -9.53 -16.85
N ARG A 209 -17.07 -10.65 -17.31
CA ARG A 209 -17.66 -11.46 -18.38
C ARG A 209 -19.03 -12.06 -17.98
N ARG A 210 -19.13 -12.62 -16.76
CA ARG A 210 -20.36 -13.27 -16.30
C ARG A 210 -21.50 -12.28 -16.06
N MET A 211 -21.16 -11.09 -15.58
CA MET A 211 -22.11 -10.03 -15.26
C MET A 211 -22.38 -9.09 -16.44
N GLU A 212 -21.71 -9.30 -17.58
CA GLU A 212 -21.78 -8.44 -18.78
C GLU A 212 -21.41 -6.97 -18.46
N TRP A 213 -20.48 -6.79 -17.51
CA TRP A 213 -19.97 -5.48 -17.13
C TRP A 213 -18.74 -5.12 -17.93
N THR A 214 -18.63 -3.85 -18.34
CA THR A 214 -17.43 -3.33 -19.01
C THR A 214 -16.33 -2.95 -18.04
N ALA A 215 -16.69 -2.54 -16.82
CA ALA A 215 -15.78 -2.18 -15.74
C ALA A 215 -16.51 -2.27 -14.38
N ILE A 216 -15.77 -2.24 -13.28
CA ILE A 216 -16.33 -2.07 -11.94
C ILE A 216 -16.32 -0.57 -11.60
N GLY A 217 -17.38 0.14 -11.98
CA GLY A 217 -17.65 1.53 -11.65
C GLY A 217 -18.36 1.68 -10.30
N GLU A 218 -18.89 2.85 -10.02
CA GLU A 218 -19.61 3.14 -8.77
C GLU A 218 -20.88 2.28 -8.63
N ARG A 219 -21.66 2.14 -9.72
CA ARG A 219 -22.87 1.31 -9.74
C ARG A 219 -22.56 -0.13 -9.36
N GLU A 220 -21.52 -0.71 -9.96
CA GLU A 220 -21.09 -2.10 -9.71
C GLU A 220 -20.58 -2.27 -8.29
N ARG A 221 -19.79 -1.32 -7.75
CA ARG A 221 -19.35 -1.36 -6.35
C ARG A 221 -20.55 -1.31 -5.39
N ASN A 222 -21.54 -0.48 -5.65
CA ASN A 222 -22.75 -0.42 -4.82
C ASN A 222 -23.55 -1.73 -4.86
N ALA A 223 -23.66 -2.38 -6.03
CA ALA A 223 -24.28 -3.70 -6.15
C ALA A 223 -23.48 -4.77 -5.38
N ILE A 224 -22.14 -4.75 -5.45
CA ILE A 224 -21.28 -5.65 -4.70
C ILE A 224 -21.45 -5.45 -3.19
N LYS A 225 -21.45 -4.20 -2.70
CA LYS A 225 -21.68 -3.89 -1.28
C LYS A 225 -23.00 -4.47 -0.80
N ALA A 226 -24.09 -4.24 -1.53
CA ALA A 226 -25.40 -4.72 -1.17
C ALA A 226 -25.44 -6.26 -1.01
N VAL A 227 -24.85 -7.00 -1.95
CA VAL A 227 -24.80 -8.47 -1.88
C VAL A 227 -23.91 -8.95 -0.76
N VAL A 228 -22.74 -8.32 -0.56
CA VAL A 228 -21.82 -8.72 0.53
C VAL A 228 -22.46 -8.44 1.89
N HIS A 229 -23.17 -7.32 2.08
CA HIS A 229 -23.92 -7.03 3.31
C HIS A 229 -24.96 -8.10 3.59
N GLN A 230 -25.79 -8.45 2.61
CA GLN A 230 -26.81 -9.51 2.75
C GLN A 230 -26.18 -10.85 3.14
N ASN A 231 -25.07 -11.22 2.49
CA ASN A 231 -24.36 -12.46 2.83
C ASN A 231 -23.82 -12.44 4.27
N VAL A 232 -23.26 -11.30 4.69
CA VAL A 232 -22.73 -11.13 6.06
C VAL A 232 -23.87 -11.22 7.06
N ASP A 233 -25.00 -10.56 6.84
CA ASP A 233 -26.17 -10.63 7.72
C ASP A 233 -26.68 -12.06 7.86
N ALA A 234 -26.80 -12.81 6.75
CA ALA A 234 -27.21 -14.21 6.77
C ALA A 234 -26.20 -15.11 7.55
N ILE A 235 -24.90 -14.87 7.38
CA ILE A 235 -23.83 -15.60 8.14
C ILE A 235 -23.96 -15.30 9.63
N LEU A 236 -24.22 -14.04 9.99
CA LEU A 236 -24.31 -13.59 11.38
C LEU A 236 -25.58 -14.11 12.07
N GLU A 237 -26.71 -14.12 11.38
CA GLU A 237 -27.97 -14.69 11.87
C GLU A 237 -27.84 -16.20 12.09
N GLY A 238 -27.32 -16.93 11.10
CA GLY A 238 -27.06 -18.36 11.21
C GLY A 238 -26.03 -18.76 12.28
N ALA A 239 -25.22 -17.80 12.74
CA ALA A 239 -24.22 -18.05 13.78
C ALA A 239 -24.73 -17.85 15.21
N LYS A 240 -25.91 -17.22 15.38
CA LYS A 240 -26.61 -17.07 16.68
C LYS A 240 -27.41 -18.31 17.05
N SER A 241 -27.69 -19.18 16.06
CA SER A 241 -28.36 -20.49 16.23
C SER A 241 -27.38 -21.52 16.74
#